data_cfead2e24b30309cd41fe37e0686489a
#
_entry.id   cfead2e24b30309cd41fe37e0686489a
#
_cell.length_a   1.000
_cell.length_b   1.000
_cell.length_c   1.000
_cell.angle_alpha   90.00
_cell.angle_beta   90.00
_cell.angle_gamma   90.00
#
_symmetry.space_group_name_H-M   'P 1'
#
loop_
_entity.id
_entity.type
_entity.pdbx_description
1 polymer ?
#
loop_
_entity_poly.entity_id
_entity_poly.type
_entity_poly.pdbx_seq_one_letter_code
_entity_poly.pdbx_strand_id
1 'polypeptide(L)'
;MCGIVGIVDAGGVSIQLYYSLYALQHRGQESAGISTYDGTNLQKYKGPGLVADVFSPTVLNDLKGNAGIGHVRYPTTGSNLPEIIQPLNFQFKDHFISIAHNGNLVNTAELRAEYEQAGQIFTTTTDTEIIAKILIDEISNTGCVEDAVNRCMRKLRGSYSVVMMIDGIIYAFRDPLGIKPFCIGKTDHGHMVASESVAVDALKAKFIRDIRPGELVRIDAEGIKCNQVAIAGKRAHCIFEYIYFARADAIIDGVLVYDVRRKVGQKLYEENPVVADSVCSLPDSGTAYAIGYAERSKIPFVESLMKNRYMGRTFIMPTQKEREKAVRIKLNPIPAHLKGKSVVLVDDSIVRGTTSRRIITMMREAGAREIHMRIGSPAIKAPCYLGVDMPTREELIANNRIEEEVRHSITATTLHHVSLSALIEAIGFDRENLCTGCLTGCYPLHIEGEQAKMRQVEFIDETYQSKLVSFDAEIT
;
A
#
# COMPACT_ATOMS: atom_id res chain seq x y z
N MET A 1 -0.04 -0.91 3.37
CA MET A 1 -0.25 -1.57 2.06
C MET A 1 1.07 -2.02 1.52
N CYS A 2 1.12 -3.19 0.90
CA CYS A 2 2.34 -3.83 0.42
C CYS A 2 2.46 -3.75 -1.11
N GLY A 3 3.62 -4.08 -1.66
CA GLY A 3 3.82 -4.32 -3.08
C GLY A 3 4.13 -5.79 -3.31
N ILE A 4 3.46 -6.41 -4.26
CA ILE A 4 3.67 -7.81 -4.66
C ILE A 4 3.96 -7.90 -6.15
N VAL A 5 4.72 -8.91 -6.52
CA VAL A 5 5.06 -9.23 -7.91
C VAL A 5 5.22 -10.73 -8.08
N GLY A 6 4.85 -11.25 -9.24
CA GLY A 6 5.11 -12.63 -9.66
C GLY A 6 5.52 -12.64 -11.13
N ILE A 7 6.55 -13.43 -11.47
CA ILE A 7 7.11 -13.48 -12.84
C ILE A 7 7.41 -14.92 -13.21
N VAL A 8 7.01 -15.32 -14.42
CA VAL A 8 7.50 -16.50 -15.12
C VAL A 8 8.16 -16.03 -16.40
N ASP A 9 9.46 -16.26 -16.56
CA ASP A 9 10.24 -15.79 -17.71
C ASP A 9 11.44 -16.72 -17.99
N ALA A 10 11.57 -17.19 -19.21
CA ALA A 10 12.64 -18.09 -19.62
C ALA A 10 14.05 -17.49 -19.51
N GLY A 11 14.18 -16.17 -19.47
CA GLY A 11 15.44 -15.45 -19.28
C GLY A 11 15.94 -15.37 -17.84
N GLY A 12 15.20 -15.95 -16.87
CA GLY A 12 15.49 -15.86 -15.44
C GLY A 12 14.80 -14.67 -14.78
N VAL A 13 14.40 -14.84 -13.50
CA VAL A 13 13.48 -13.87 -12.85
C VAL A 13 14.09 -13.06 -11.72
N SER A 14 15.26 -13.40 -11.21
CA SER A 14 15.87 -12.77 -10.02
C SER A 14 16.02 -11.24 -10.18
N ILE A 15 16.71 -10.82 -11.23
CA ILE A 15 16.94 -9.39 -11.53
C ILE A 15 15.64 -8.66 -11.88
N GLN A 16 14.72 -9.34 -12.58
CA GLN A 16 13.43 -8.78 -12.94
C GLN A 16 12.58 -8.53 -11.69
N LEU A 17 12.55 -9.48 -10.74
CA LEU A 17 11.89 -9.33 -9.44
C LEU A 17 12.49 -8.17 -8.63
N TYR A 18 13.83 -8.07 -8.60
CA TYR A 18 14.51 -6.97 -7.92
C TYR A 18 14.08 -5.61 -8.46
N TYR A 19 14.11 -5.38 -9.78
CA TYR A 19 13.72 -4.11 -10.37
C TYR A 19 12.23 -3.81 -10.20
N SER A 20 11.38 -4.83 -10.32
CA SER A 20 9.94 -4.69 -10.06
C SER A 20 9.65 -4.28 -8.62
N LEU A 21 10.29 -4.91 -7.64
CA LEU A 21 10.17 -4.54 -6.22
C LEU A 21 10.75 -3.15 -5.93
N TYR A 22 11.86 -2.79 -6.59
CA TYR A 22 12.44 -1.46 -6.47
C TYR A 22 11.48 -0.38 -6.98
N ALA A 23 10.78 -0.63 -8.09
CA ALA A 23 9.74 0.25 -8.61
C ALA A 23 8.52 0.35 -7.66
N LEU A 24 8.24 -0.71 -6.90
CA LEU A 24 7.18 -0.78 -5.89
C LEU A 24 7.63 -0.35 -4.48
N GLN A 25 8.85 0.16 -4.30
CA GLN A 25 9.42 0.50 -2.98
C GLN A 25 8.58 1.50 -2.19
N HIS A 26 7.85 2.39 -2.85
CA HIS A 26 6.93 3.35 -2.20
C HIS A 26 5.78 2.64 -1.46
N ARG A 27 5.41 1.41 -1.86
CA ARG A 27 4.37 0.61 -1.22
C ARG A 27 4.85 -0.08 0.06
N GLY A 28 6.17 -0.31 0.22
CA GLY A 28 6.72 -0.93 1.42
C GLY A 28 8.21 -0.63 1.58
N GLN A 29 8.63 -0.22 2.79
CA GLN A 29 10.02 0.18 3.07
C GLN A 29 10.56 -0.47 4.35
N GLU A 30 9.81 -1.40 4.94
CA GLU A 30 10.19 -2.05 6.18
C GLU A 30 11.01 -3.31 5.95
N SER A 31 10.59 -4.11 4.98
CA SER A 31 11.27 -5.33 4.60
C SER A 31 10.97 -5.71 3.16
N ALA A 32 11.84 -6.55 2.58
CA ALA A 32 11.68 -7.09 1.24
C ALA A 32 12.01 -8.57 1.22
N GLY A 33 11.40 -9.33 0.30
CA GLY A 33 11.68 -10.74 0.10
C GLY A 33 11.41 -11.18 -1.33
N ILE A 34 12.20 -12.16 -1.77
CA ILE A 34 12.07 -12.84 -3.06
C ILE A 34 12.14 -14.35 -2.82
N SER A 35 11.30 -15.09 -3.52
CA SER A 35 11.39 -16.55 -3.66
C SER A 35 11.38 -16.91 -5.14
N THR A 36 12.30 -17.79 -5.56
CA THR A 36 12.43 -18.28 -6.93
C THR A 36 12.41 -19.79 -6.97
N TYR A 37 12.04 -20.38 -8.12
CA TYR A 37 12.03 -21.82 -8.34
C TYR A 37 12.81 -22.16 -9.61
N ASP A 38 13.80 -23.04 -9.48
CA ASP A 38 14.74 -23.40 -10.55
C ASP A 38 14.36 -24.66 -11.36
N GLY A 39 13.16 -25.20 -11.08
CA GLY A 39 12.68 -26.47 -11.63
C GLY A 39 12.84 -27.66 -10.68
N THR A 40 13.59 -27.49 -9.59
CA THR A 40 13.86 -28.54 -8.59
C THR A 40 13.72 -28.01 -7.17
N ASN A 41 14.25 -26.83 -6.90
CA ASN A 41 14.34 -26.26 -5.55
C ASN A 41 13.72 -24.86 -5.48
N LEU A 42 13.13 -24.58 -4.32
CA LEU A 42 12.72 -23.25 -3.93
C LEU A 42 13.89 -22.52 -3.27
N GLN A 43 14.34 -21.45 -3.88
CA GLN A 43 15.34 -20.55 -3.30
C GLN A 43 14.64 -19.32 -2.75
N LYS A 44 15.14 -18.77 -1.65
CA LYS A 44 14.51 -17.61 -0.99
C LYS A 44 15.54 -16.75 -0.28
N TYR A 45 15.31 -15.46 -0.34
CA TYR A 45 16.01 -14.48 0.48
C TYR A 45 15.07 -13.37 0.90
N LYS A 46 15.12 -12.97 2.17
CA LYS A 46 14.28 -11.90 2.73
C LYS A 46 14.97 -11.25 3.93
N GLY A 47 14.71 -9.96 4.12
CA GLY A 47 15.31 -9.21 5.22
C GLY A 47 14.62 -7.88 5.49
N PRO A 48 14.91 -7.27 6.66
CA PRO A 48 14.47 -5.91 6.95
C PRO A 48 15.26 -4.91 6.11
N GLY A 49 14.63 -3.80 5.74
CA GLY A 49 15.23 -2.71 4.97
C GLY A 49 14.62 -2.52 3.59
N LEU A 50 15.24 -1.64 2.82
CA LEU A 50 14.86 -1.36 1.45
C LEU A 50 15.34 -2.47 0.52
N VAL A 51 14.75 -2.57 -0.66
CA VAL A 51 15.11 -3.58 -1.68
C VAL A 51 16.62 -3.54 -1.97
N ALA A 52 17.21 -2.35 -2.11
CA ALA A 52 18.64 -2.20 -2.38
C ALA A 52 19.53 -2.60 -1.20
N ASP A 53 19.02 -2.52 0.04
CA ASP A 53 19.77 -2.90 1.24
C ASP A 53 19.70 -4.42 1.48
N VAL A 54 18.57 -5.03 1.11
CA VAL A 54 18.33 -6.48 1.32
C VAL A 54 19.04 -7.33 0.26
N PHE A 55 19.00 -6.92 -1.01
CA PHE A 55 19.49 -7.74 -2.11
C PHE A 55 20.83 -7.25 -2.67
N SER A 56 21.92 -7.88 -2.27
CA SER A 56 23.22 -7.69 -2.90
C SER A 56 23.32 -8.44 -4.25
N PRO A 57 24.27 -8.08 -5.13
CA PRO A 57 24.50 -8.82 -6.37
C PRO A 57 24.76 -10.32 -6.14
N THR A 58 25.44 -10.69 -5.06
CA THR A 58 25.68 -12.09 -4.70
C THR A 58 24.38 -12.82 -4.40
N VAL A 59 23.52 -12.23 -3.56
CA VAL A 59 22.19 -12.78 -3.24
C VAL A 59 21.34 -12.96 -4.50
N LEU A 60 21.35 -11.99 -5.41
CA LEU A 60 20.58 -12.08 -6.65
C LEU A 60 21.10 -13.18 -7.60
N ASN A 61 22.42 -13.43 -7.60
CA ASN A 61 23.01 -14.53 -8.37
C ASN A 61 22.66 -15.91 -7.81
N ASP A 62 22.41 -16.00 -6.51
CA ASP A 62 22.02 -17.26 -5.84
C ASP A 62 20.53 -17.57 -6.03
N LEU A 63 19.69 -16.56 -6.26
CA LEU A 63 18.25 -16.71 -6.51
C LEU A 63 17.98 -17.12 -7.97
N LYS A 64 18.33 -18.35 -8.33
CA LYS A 64 18.15 -18.90 -9.68
C LYS A 64 16.69 -19.31 -9.92
N GLY A 65 16.30 -19.34 -11.20
CA GLY A 65 15.02 -19.88 -11.62
C GLY A 65 14.32 -19.04 -12.69
N ASN A 66 13.32 -19.67 -13.30
CA ASN A 66 12.48 -19.09 -14.35
C ASN A 66 11.08 -18.69 -13.86
N ALA A 67 10.78 -18.94 -12.58
CA ALA A 67 9.59 -18.50 -11.90
C ALA A 67 9.94 -17.93 -10.53
N GLY A 68 9.23 -16.92 -10.09
CA GLY A 68 9.46 -16.36 -8.75
C GLY A 68 8.43 -15.32 -8.37
N ILE A 69 8.35 -15.06 -7.07
CA ILE A 69 7.49 -14.03 -6.48
C ILE A 69 8.28 -13.12 -5.54
N GLY A 70 7.82 -11.90 -5.39
CA GLY A 70 8.46 -10.92 -4.52
C GLY A 70 7.46 -10.07 -3.75
N HIS A 71 7.94 -9.51 -2.63
CA HIS A 71 7.14 -8.68 -1.73
C HIS A 71 7.97 -7.54 -1.13
N VAL A 72 7.37 -6.36 -1.02
CA VAL A 72 7.84 -5.25 -0.17
C VAL A 72 6.77 -4.91 0.86
N ARG A 73 7.18 -4.87 2.14
CA ARG A 73 6.27 -4.72 3.28
C ARG A 73 6.13 -3.28 3.72
N TYR A 74 4.89 -2.87 3.91
CA TYR A 74 4.51 -1.71 4.71
C TYR A 74 3.95 -2.19 6.05
N PRO A 75 4.38 -1.64 7.20
CA PRO A 75 3.84 -2.07 8.49
C PRO A 75 2.35 -1.74 8.56
N THR A 76 1.52 -2.75 8.78
CA THR A 76 0.07 -2.56 8.96
C THR A 76 -0.37 -2.91 10.38
N THR A 77 0.13 -4.00 10.90
CA THR A 77 -0.09 -4.50 12.28
C THR A 77 0.98 -5.55 12.57
N GLY A 78 1.46 -5.63 13.82
CA GLY A 78 2.35 -6.68 14.29
C GLY A 78 3.81 -6.25 14.42
N SER A 79 4.58 -7.10 15.12
CA SER A 79 6.02 -6.95 15.38
C SER A 79 6.85 -7.07 14.11
N ASN A 80 8.05 -6.45 14.09
CA ASN A 80 9.01 -6.53 12.98
C ASN A 80 9.83 -7.83 13.05
N LEU A 81 9.15 -8.99 13.11
CA LEU A 81 9.81 -10.28 13.21
C LEU A 81 10.21 -10.83 11.84
N PRO A 82 11.35 -11.50 11.73
CA PRO A 82 11.79 -12.11 10.46
C PRO A 82 10.78 -13.10 9.87
N GLU A 83 10.02 -13.79 10.72
CA GLU A 83 9.06 -14.82 10.32
C GLU A 83 7.90 -14.27 9.49
N ILE A 84 7.50 -13.01 9.74
CA ILE A 84 6.38 -12.39 9.04
C ILE A 84 6.78 -11.69 7.73
N ILE A 85 8.07 -11.64 7.41
CA ILE A 85 8.54 -11.11 6.13
C ILE A 85 8.10 -12.06 5.02
N GLN A 86 7.37 -11.52 4.05
CA GLN A 86 6.90 -12.28 2.90
C GLN A 86 7.93 -12.23 1.75
N PRO A 87 7.93 -13.23 0.84
CA PRO A 87 7.00 -14.34 0.73
C PRO A 87 7.08 -15.33 1.90
N LEU A 88 5.92 -15.87 2.34
CA LEU A 88 5.88 -17.02 3.22
C LEU A 88 6.04 -18.31 2.40
N ASN A 89 6.81 -19.25 2.94
CA ASN A 89 7.16 -20.46 2.20
C ASN A 89 6.74 -21.69 3.00
N PHE A 90 6.10 -22.63 2.31
CA PHE A 90 5.59 -23.87 2.87
C PHE A 90 6.03 -25.04 1.99
N GLN A 91 6.15 -26.21 2.61
CA GLN A 91 6.26 -27.47 1.90
C GLN A 91 4.99 -28.28 2.19
N PHE A 92 4.34 -28.76 1.15
CA PHE A 92 3.17 -29.60 1.26
C PHE A 92 3.35 -30.84 0.38
N LYS A 93 3.49 -32.02 1.01
CA LYS A 93 3.94 -33.25 0.34
C LYS A 93 5.25 -32.97 -0.41
N ASP A 94 5.30 -33.21 -1.71
CA ASP A 94 6.45 -32.98 -2.58
C ASP A 94 6.42 -31.61 -3.27
N HIS A 95 5.47 -30.72 -2.91
CA HIS A 95 5.29 -29.42 -3.53
C HIS A 95 5.87 -28.28 -2.67
N PHE A 96 6.54 -27.34 -3.33
CA PHE A 96 6.99 -26.08 -2.75
C PHE A 96 5.97 -24.99 -3.01
N ILE A 97 5.49 -24.36 -1.95
CA ILE A 97 4.51 -23.25 -2.02
C ILE A 97 5.14 -21.99 -1.47
N SER A 98 5.08 -20.90 -2.23
CA SER A 98 5.47 -19.58 -1.80
C SER A 98 4.31 -18.60 -2.03
N ILE A 99 4.01 -17.75 -1.04
CA ILE A 99 2.84 -16.84 -1.10
C ILE A 99 3.18 -15.44 -0.62
N ALA A 100 2.66 -14.44 -1.30
CA ALA A 100 2.70 -13.04 -0.89
C ALA A 100 1.33 -12.37 -1.08
N HIS A 101 1.01 -11.45 -0.17
CA HIS A 101 -0.31 -10.83 -0.05
C HIS A 101 -0.20 -9.32 0.15
N ASN A 102 -1.02 -8.57 -0.56
CA ASN A 102 -1.28 -7.16 -0.34
C ASN A 102 -2.76 -6.97 0.01
N GLY A 103 -3.04 -6.63 1.25
CA GLY A 103 -4.41 -6.44 1.72
C GLY A 103 -4.55 -6.55 3.23
N ASN A 104 -5.75 -6.85 3.69
CA ASN A 104 -6.06 -7.19 5.08
C ASN A 104 -7.41 -7.91 5.15
N LEU A 105 -7.44 -9.05 5.84
CA LEU A 105 -8.66 -9.79 6.12
C LEU A 105 -9.32 -9.24 7.39
N VAL A 106 -10.64 -9.12 7.37
CA VAL A 106 -11.42 -8.65 8.53
C VAL A 106 -11.94 -9.81 9.40
N ASN A 107 -11.89 -11.05 8.89
CA ASN A 107 -12.29 -12.25 9.63
C ASN A 107 -11.11 -13.16 10.01
N THR A 108 -9.91 -12.59 10.15
CA THR A 108 -8.68 -13.32 10.51
C THR A 108 -8.82 -14.11 11.81
N ALA A 109 -9.38 -13.51 12.87
CA ALA A 109 -9.55 -14.16 14.16
C ALA A 109 -10.52 -15.35 14.11
N GLU A 110 -11.63 -15.20 13.39
CA GLU A 110 -12.62 -16.27 13.17
C GLU A 110 -12.00 -17.46 12.44
N LEU A 111 -11.34 -17.21 11.31
CA LEU A 111 -10.68 -18.25 10.51
C LEU A 111 -9.56 -18.94 11.29
N ARG A 112 -8.74 -18.17 12.02
CA ARG A 112 -7.69 -18.74 12.84
C ARG A 112 -8.24 -19.69 13.90
N ALA A 113 -9.28 -19.28 14.63
CA ALA A 113 -9.90 -20.11 15.66
C ALA A 113 -10.50 -21.40 15.08
N GLU A 114 -11.13 -21.33 13.88
CA GLU A 114 -11.66 -22.52 13.19
C GLU A 114 -10.53 -23.52 12.86
N TYR A 115 -9.43 -23.05 12.27
CA TYR A 115 -8.32 -23.93 11.87
C TYR A 115 -7.50 -24.43 13.06
N GLU A 116 -7.34 -23.67 14.14
CA GLU A 116 -6.71 -24.11 15.39
C GLU A 116 -7.55 -25.21 16.08
N GLN A 117 -8.87 -25.07 16.10
CA GLN A 117 -9.77 -26.13 16.60
C GLN A 117 -9.69 -27.40 15.74
N ALA A 118 -9.43 -27.28 14.45
CA ALA A 118 -9.15 -28.41 13.55
C ALA A 118 -7.73 -28.99 13.69
N GLY A 119 -6.92 -28.51 14.64
CA GLY A 119 -5.58 -29.00 14.94
C GLY A 119 -4.46 -28.38 14.09
N GLN A 120 -4.72 -27.31 13.34
CA GLN A 120 -3.69 -26.59 12.61
C GLN A 120 -2.87 -25.70 13.55
N ILE A 121 -1.54 -25.69 13.34
CA ILE A 121 -0.61 -24.84 14.09
C ILE A 121 -0.21 -23.66 13.22
N PHE A 122 -0.31 -22.45 13.75
CA PHE A 122 0.17 -21.23 13.11
C PHE A 122 1.53 -20.81 13.68
N THR A 123 2.43 -20.40 12.79
CA THR A 123 3.79 -19.96 13.15
C THR A 123 3.93 -18.44 13.16
N THR A 124 3.00 -17.75 12.53
CA THR A 124 2.95 -16.28 12.48
C THR A 124 1.56 -15.75 12.87
N THR A 125 1.45 -14.45 13.05
CA THR A 125 0.18 -13.77 13.33
C THR A 125 -0.45 -13.18 12.07
N THR A 126 0.15 -13.41 10.89
CA THR A 126 -0.27 -12.78 9.63
C THR A 126 -1.51 -13.44 9.05
N ASP A 127 -2.36 -12.66 8.43
CA ASP A 127 -3.49 -13.13 7.62
C ASP A 127 -3.02 -13.92 6.38
N THR A 128 -1.82 -13.63 5.88
CA THR A 128 -1.20 -14.37 4.78
C THR A 128 -0.96 -15.85 5.11
N GLU A 129 -0.58 -16.18 6.35
CA GLU A 129 -0.46 -17.59 6.77
C GLU A 129 -1.82 -18.29 6.79
N ILE A 130 -2.88 -17.59 7.19
CA ILE A 130 -4.24 -18.12 7.17
C ILE A 130 -4.67 -18.43 5.73
N ILE A 131 -4.44 -17.49 4.79
CA ILE A 131 -4.71 -17.72 3.37
C ILE A 131 -3.96 -18.97 2.87
N ALA A 132 -2.67 -19.10 3.21
CA ALA A 132 -1.87 -20.25 2.81
C ALA A 132 -2.40 -21.57 3.38
N LYS A 133 -2.77 -21.61 4.66
CA LYS A 133 -3.33 -22.81 5.31
C LYS A 133 -4.66 -23.22 4.68
N ILE A 134 -5.56 -22.28 4.43
CA ILE A 134 -6.82 -22.57 3.73
C ILE A 134 -6.55 -23.13 2.33
N LEU A 135 -5.63 -22.52 1.56
CA LEU A 135 -5.31 -22.98 0.21
C LEU A 135 -4.71 -24.38 0.22
N ILE A 136 -3.77 -24.68 1.13
CA ILE A 136 -3.15 -26.00 1.26
C ILE A 136 -4.21 -27.07 1.58
N ASP A 137 -5.10 -26.77 2.53
CA ASP A 137 -6.20 -27.68 2.90
C ASP A 137 -7.16 -27.92 1.72
N GLU A 138 -7.58 -26.85 1.04
CA GLU A 138 -8.48 -26.97 -0.11
C GLU A 138 -7.81 -27.66 -1.31
N ILE A 139 -6.50 -27.46 -1.54
CA ILE A 139 -5.75 -28.20 -2.56
C ILE A 139 -5.71 -29.69 -2.20
N SER A 140 -5.51 -30.03 -0.90
CA SER A 140 -5.55 -31.43 -0.45
C SER A 140 -6.91 -32.06 -0.71
N ASN A 141 -7.99 -31.31 -0.51
CA ASN A 141 -9.37 -31.82 -0.63
C ASN A 141 -9.87 -31.89 -2.08
N THR A 142 -9.41 -30.99 -2.95
CA THR A 142 -9.91 -30.92 -4.34
C THR A 142 -8.98 -31.54 -5.36
N GLY A 143 -7.68 -31.61 -5.07
CA GLY A 143 -6.66 -31.99 -6.05
C GLY A 143 -6.47 -30.96 -7.19
N CYS A 144 -7.12 -29.80 -7.13
CA CYS A 144 -7.12 -28.76 -8.16
C CYS A 144 -6.92 -27.38 -7.53
N VAL A 145 -5.90 -26.63 -7.97
CA VAL A 145 -5.57 -25.31 -7.41
C VAL A 145 -6.66 -24.28 -7.70
N GLU A 146 -7.23 -24.30 -8.89
CA GLU A 146 -8.28 -23.37 -9.31
C GLU A 146 -9.54 -23.53 -8.45
N ASP A 147 -9.95 -24.77 -8.17
CA ASP A 147 -11.07 -25.08 -7.27
C ASP A 147 -10.75 -24.69 -5.81
N ALA A 148 -9.53 -24.94 -5.37
CA ALA A 148 -9.06 -24.54 -4.03
C ALA A 148 -9.10 -23.03 -3.85
N VAL A 149 -8.64 -22.26 -4.83
CA VAL A 149 -8.73 -20.78 -4.80
C VAL A 149 -10.18 -20.33 -4.75
N ASN A 150 -11.07 -20.92 -5.55
CA ASN A 150 -12.51 -20.59 -5.52
C ASN A 150 -13.10 -20.82 -4.11
N ARG A 151 -12.82 -21.97 -3.48
CA ARG A 151 -13.29 -22.28 -2.13
C ARG A 151 -12.65 -21.35 -1.08
N CYS A 152 -11.37 -21.07 -1.19
CA CYS A 152 -10.66 -20.12 -0.34
C CYS A 152 -11.32 -18.74 -0.41
N MET A 153 -11.56 -18.19 -1.60
CA MET A 153 -12.16 -16.87 -1.78
C MET A 153 -13.57 -16.76 -1.16
N ARG A 154 -14.32 -17.85 -1.03
CA ARG A 154 -15.63 -17.88 -0.35
C ARG A 154 -15.51 -17.74 1.18
N LYS A 155 -14.40 -18.18 1.75
CA LYS A 155 -14.12 -18.09 3.20
C LYS A 155 -13.55 -16.72 3.59
N LEU A 156 -12.78 -16.10 2.69
CA LEU A 156 -12.08 -14.85 2.99
C LEU A 156 -13.02 -13.64 2.95
N ARG A 157 -12.99 -12.84 4.00
CA ARG A 157 -13.64 -11.52 4.05
C ARG A 157 -12.57 -10.44 4.25
N GLY A 158 -12.51 -9.47 3.36
CA GLY A 158 -11.52 -8.39 3.40
C GLY A 158 -11.06 -7.92 2.03
N SER A 159 -9.91 -7.30 1.98
CA SER A 159 -9.24 -6.93 0.74
C SER A 159 -8.00 -7.78 0.55
N TYR A 160 -7.80 -8.29 -0.65
CA TYR A 160 -6.60 -9.04 -0.96
C TYR A 160 -6.26 -9.06 -2.45
N SER A 161 -5.00 -8.81 -2.75
CA SER A 161 -4.33 -9.26 -3.97
C SER A 161 -3.28 -10.25 -3.53
N VAL A 162 -3.33 -11.47 -4.05
CA VAL A 162 -2.46 -12.57 -3.64
C VAL A 162 -1.69 -13.07 -4.84
N VAL A 163 -0.39 -13.28 -4.68
CA VAL A 163 0.44 -14.04 -5.60
C VAL A 163 0.97 -15.28 -4.88
N MET A 164 0.74 -16.43 -5.46
CA MET A 164 1.22 -17.72 -4.97
C MET A 164 1.99 -18.43 -6.08
N MET A 165 3.09 -19.06 -5.72
CA MET A 165 3.87 -19.92 -6.61
C MET A 165 3.85 -21.35 -6.06
N ILE A 166 3.50 -22.30 -6.91
CA ILE A 166 3.58 -23.76 -6.63
C ILE A 166 4.44 -24.37 -7.72
N ASP A 167 5.62 -24.90 -7.35
CA ASP A 167 6.57 -25.58 -8.25
C ASP A 167 6.79 -24.84 -9.58
N GLY A 168 6.95 -23.51 -9.50
CA GLY A 168 7.22 -22.66 -10.65
C GLY A 168 5.98 -22.18 -11.42
N ILE A 169 4.79 -22.63 -11.08
CA ILE A 169 3.54 -22.08 -11.62
C ILE A 169 3.05 -20.94 -10.72
N ILE A 170 2.74 -19.79 -11.29
CA ILE A 170 2.20 -18.65 -10.55
C ILE A 170 0.68 -18.63 -10.65
N TYR A 171 0.04 -18.46 -9.49
CA TYR A 171 -1.38 -18.23 -9.33
C TYR A 171 -1.58 -16.86 -8.67
N ALA A 172 -2.22 -15.94 -9.38
CA ALA A 172 -2.49 -14.59 -8.92
C ALA A 172 -3.99 -14.33 -8.87
N PHE A 173 -4.53 -13.89 -7.74
CA PHE A 173 -5.95 -13.63 -7.61
C PHE A 173 -6.25 -12.37 -6.80
N ARG A 174 -7.35 -11.73 -7.17
CA ARG A 174 -7.80 -10.46 -6.60
C ARG A 174 -9.14 -10.64 -5.91
N ASP A 175 -9.37 -9.99 -4.78
CA ASP A 175 -10.64 -10.06 -4.04
C ASP A 175 -11.85 -9.73 -4.93
N PRO A 176 -13.06 -10.26 -4.61
CA PRO A 176 -14.25 -10.08 -5.43
C PRO A 176 -14.73 -8.63 -5.58
N LEU A 177 -14.32 -7.71 -4.68
CA LEU A 177 -14.61 -6.29 -4.75
C LEU A 177 -13.53 -5.51 -5.52
N GLY A 178 -12.34 -6.11 -5.74
CA GLY A 178 -11.19 -5.49 -6.40
C GLY A 178 -10.62 -4.31 -5.63
N ILE A 179 -10.59 -4.40 -4.31
CA ILE A 179 -10.20 -3.27 -3.43
C ILE A 179 -8.75 -2.85 -3.68
N LYS A 180 -7.81 -3.83 -3.76
CA LYS A 180 -6.40 -3.56 -4.03
C LYS A 180 -6.08 -3.67 -5.51
N PRO A 181 -5.20 -2.82 -6.06
CA PRO A 181 -4.79 -2.92 -7.45
C PRO A 181 -3.95 -4.17 -7.70
N PHE A 182 -4.08 -4.72 -8.90
CA PHE A 182 -3.29 -5.84 -9.38
C PHE A 182 -3.36 -5.91 -10.90
N CYS A 183 -2.23 -6.00 -11.58
CA CYS A 183 -2.17 -5.96 -13.04
C CYS A 183 -1.31 -7.07 -13.64
N ILE A 184 -1.44 -7.25 -14.96
CA ILE A 184 -0.77 -8.24 -15.77
C ILE A 184 0.14 -7.51 -16.76
N GLY A 185 1.38 -7.99 -16.90
CA GLY A 185 2.34 -7.56 -17.92
C GLY A 185 2.87 -8.74 -18.72
N LYS A 186 3.38 -8.44 -19.92
CA LYS A 186 4.10 -9.39 -20.78
C LYS A 186 5.55 -8.95 -20.90
N THR A 187 6.46 -9.77 -20.42
CA THR A 187 7.91 -9.63 -20.60
C THR A 187 8.35 -10.14 -21.99
N ASP A 188 9.63 -10.05 -22.31
CA ASP A 188 10.13 -10.53 -23.59
C ASP A 188 9.96 -12.05 -23.77
N HIS A 189 10.09 -12.82 -22.68
CA HIS A 189 10.08 -14.28 -22.72
C HIS A 189 9.06 -14.92 -21.76
N GLY A 190 8.07 -14.14 -21.28
CA GLY A 190 7.08 -14.64 -20.35
C GLY A 190 6.01 -13.63 -19.94
N HIS A 191 5.52 -13.80 -18.72
CA HIS A 191 4.45 -12.96 -18.17
C HIS A 191 4.71 -12.62 -16.71
N MET A 192 4.11 -11.53 -16.26
CA MET A 192 4.20 -11.05 -14.89
C MET A 192 2.87 -10.55 -14.36
N VAL A 193 2.76 -10.54 -13.04
CA VAL A 193 1.72 -9.82 -12.30
C VAL A 193 2.36 -8.88 -11.29
N ALA A 194 1.77 -7.73 -11.04
CA ALA A 194 2.29 -6.75 -10.10
C ALA A 194 1.19 -5.90 -9.48
N SER A 195 1.44 -5.33 -8.30
CA SER A 195 0.51 -4.41 -7.64
C SER A 195 0.21 -3.16 -8.46
N GLU A 196 1.18 -2.65 -9.22
CA GLU A 196 1.02 -1.45 -10.06
C GLU A 196 1.73 -1.61 -11.40
N SER A 197 1.24 -0.88 -12.41
CA SER A 197 1.81 -0.85 -13.76
C SER A 197 3.27 -0.38 -13.80
N VAL A 198 3.71 0.44 -12.85
CA VAL A 198 5.09 0.94 -12.75
C VAL A 198 6.13 -0.17 -12.59
N ALA A 199 5.74 -1.34 -12.07
CA ALA A 199 6.62 -2.50 -12.02
C ALA A 199 6.77 -3.16 -13.40
N VAL A 200 5.73 -3.09 -14.23
CA VAL A 200 5.74 -3.54 -15.64
C VAL A 200 6.62 -2.60 -16.46
N ASP A 201 6.45 -1.29 -16.27
CA ASP A 201 7.22 -0.25 -16.97
C ASP A 201 8.73 -0.33 -16.65
N ALA A 202 9.07 -0.62 -15.37
CA ALA A 202 10.47 -0.75 -14.94
C ALA A 202 11.23 -1.87 -15.68
N LEU A 203 10.53 -2.89 -16.15
CA LEU A 203 11.08 -3.98 -16.95
C LEU A 203 10.97 -3.74 -18.47
N LYS A 204 10.44 -2.59 -18.91
CA LYS A 204 10.04 -2.32 -20.30
C LYS A 204 9.08 -3.38 -20.84
N ALA A 205 8.37 -4.06 -19.96
CA ALA A 205 7.37 -5.06 -20.31
C ALA A 205 6.10 -4.37 -20.84
N LYS A 206 5.30 -5.12 -21.58
CA LYS A 206 4.03 -4.60 -22.11
C LYS A 206 2.93 -4.76 -21.08
N PHE A 207 2.34 -3.67 -20.59
CA PHE A 207 1.12 -3.70 -19.79
C PHE A 207 -0.02 -4.32 -20.61
N ILE A 208 -0.69 -5.33 -20.05
CA ILE A 208 -1.83 -6.00 -20.71
C ILE A 208 -3.13 -5.40 -20.22
N ARG A 209 -3.39 -5.53 -18.91
CA ARG A 209 -4.59 -5.05 -18.22
C ARG A 209 -4.51 -5.26 -16.72
N ASP A 210 -5.43 -4.68 -16.00
CA ASP A 210 -5.66 -5.03 -14.59
C ASP A 210 -6.33 -6.41 -14.46
N ILE A 211 -6.05 -7.12 -13.34
CA ILE A 211 -6.75 -8.34 -12.95
C ILE A 211 -8.14 -7.92 -12.45
N ARG A 212 -9.18 -8.55 -12.97
CA ARG A 212 -10.57 -8.24 -12.63
C ARG A 212 -10.87 -8.64 -11.18
N PRO A 213 -11.82 -7.96 -10.53
CA PRO A 213 -12.33 -8.40 -9.24
C PRO A 213 -12.81 -9.86 -9.29
N GLY A 214 -12.33 -10.70 -8.36
CA GLY A 214 -12.68 -12.12 -8.30
C GLY A 214 -12.02 -13.00 -9.37
N GLU A 215 -11.06 -12.50 -10.13
CA GLU A 215 -10.35 -13.25 -11.16
C GLU A 215 -9.12 -13.97 -10.58
N LEU A 216 -8.90 -15.19 -11.08
CA LEU A 216 -7.68 -15.98 -10.92
C LEU A 216 -6.91 -16.00 -12.24
N VAL A 217 -5.64 -15.68 -12.17
CA VAL A 217 -4.67 -15.71 -13.28
C VAL A 217 -3.63 -16.79 -12.97
N ARG A 218 -3.48 -17.77 -13.85
CA ARG A 218 -2.39 -18.74 -13.82
C ARG A 218 -1.35 -18.36 -14.87
N ILE A 219 -0.09 -18.37 -14.49
CA ILE A 219 1.05 -18.15 -15.39
C ILE A 219 2.02 -19.32 -15.27
N ASP A 220 2.36 -19.91 -16.39
CA ASP A 220 3.35 -20.99 -16.50
C ASP A 220 4.17 -20.81 -17.79
N ALA A 221 5.01 -21.81 -18.13
CA ALA A 221 5.83 -21.79 -19.34
C ALA A 221 5.01 -21.81 -20.64
N GLU A 222 3.74 -22.28 -20.60
CA GLU A 222 2.85 -22.29 -21.75
C GLU A 222 2.19 -20.92 -22.00
N GLY A 223 2.20 -20.02 -20.98
CA GLY A 223 1.63 -18.69 -21.06
C GLY A 223 0.70 -18.34 -19.90
N ILE A 224 -0.43 -17.70 -20.23
CA ILE A 224 -1.37 -17.17 -19.24
C ILE A 224 -2.77 -17.75 -19.45
N LYS A 225 -3.40 -18.18 -18.35
CA LYS A 225 -4.81 -18.60 -18.31
C LYS A 225 -5.55 -17.77 -17.26
N CYS A 226 -6.75 -17.30 -17.60
CA CYS A 226 -7.54 -16.40 -16.75
C CYS A 226 -8.92 -16.99 -16.52
N ASN A 227 -9.32 -17.16 -15.27
CA ASN A 227 -10.60 -17.73 -14.86
C ASN A 227 -11.33 -16.77 -13.90
N GLN A 228 -12.60 -16.46 -14.17
CA GLN A 228 -13.43 -15.75 -13.22
C GLN A 228 -13.94 -16.76 -12.17
N VAL A 229 -13.39 -16.70 -10.95
CA VAL A 229 -13.70 -17.69 -9.89
C VAL A 229 -14.69 -17.18 -8.87
N ALA A 230 -14.80 -15.86 -8.69
CA ALA A 230 -15.79 -15.25 -7.82
C ALA A 230 -16.38 -14.00 -8.47
N ILE A 231 -17.66 -13.76 -8.25
CA ILE A 231 -18.35 -12.57 -8.77
C ILE A 231 -18.92 -11.81 -7.58
N ALA A 232 -18.49 -10.55 -7.40
CA ALA A 232 -19.19 -9.62 -6.55
C ALA A 232 -20.21 -8.84 -7.38
N GLY A 233 -21.37 -8.55 -6.79
CA GLY A 233 -22.40 -7.75 -7.45
C GLY A 233 -21.99 -6.29 -7.70
N LYS A 234 -20.94 -5.80 -7.03
CA LYS A 234 -20.36 -4.45 -7.18
C LYS A 234 -18.86 -4.46 -6.94
N ARG A 235 -18.19 -3.45 -7.49
CA ARG A 235 -16.76 -3.18 -7.25
C ARG A 235 -16.60 -2.23 -6.07
N ALA A 236 -15.38 -2.15 -5.51
CA ALA A 236 -15.06 -1.19 -4.45
C ALA A 236 -13.56 -0.84 -4.47
N HIS A 237 -13.08 -0.24 -5.56
CA HIS A 237 -11.67 0.14 -5.67
C HIS A 237 -11.27 1.10 -4.55
N CYS A 238 -10.11 0.91 -3.96
CA CYS A 238 -9.63 1.76 -2.88
C CYS A 238 -9.38 3.19 -3.38
N ILE A 239 -10.18 4.16 -2.92
CA ILE A 239 -10.04 5.57 -3.30
C ILE A 239 -8.67 6.15 -2.87
N PHE A 240 -8.07 5.62 -1.81
CA PHE A 240 -6.81 6.09 -1.27
C PHE A 240 -5.59 5.74 -2.14
N GLU A 241 -5.74 4.78 -3.06
CA GLU A 241 -4.74 4.51 -4.10
C GLU A 241 -4.59 5.74 -5.01
N TYR A 242 -5.70 6.35 -5.43
CA TYR A 242 -5.68 7.56 -6.27
C TYR A 242 -5.21 8.79 -5.49
N ILE A 243 -5.53 8.89 -4.20
CA ILE A 243 -5.14 10.03 -3.37
C ILE A 243 -3.64 10.02 -3.09
N TYR A 244 -3.12 8.92 -2.56
CA TYR A 244 -1.76 8.91 -2.00
C TYR A 244 -0.92 7.70 -2.38
N PHE A 245 -1.49 6.49 -2.30
CA PHE A 245 -0.68 5.28 -2.17
C PHE A 245 0.03 4.90 -3.45
N ALA A 246 -0.69 4.89 -4.58
CA ALA A 246 -0.08 4.57 -5.86
C ALA A 246 0.90 5.66 -6.31
N ARG A 247 1.88 5.28 -7.08
CA ARG A 247 2.73 6.24 -7.77
C ARG A 247 1.90 7.06 -8.76
N ALA A 248 2.28 8.32 -8.93
CA ALA A 248 1.55 9.21 -9.84
C ALA A 248 1.52 8.71 -11.29
N ASP A 249 2.58 8.04 -11.72
CA ASP A 249 2.73 7.46 -13.06
C ASP A 249 2.07 6.07 -13.22
N ALA A 250 1.43 5.52 -12.17
CA ALA A 250 0.71 4.26 -12.25
C ALA A 250 -0.62 4.39 -13.00
N ILE A 251 -0.96 3.35 -13.77
CA ILE A 251 -2.32 3.12 -14.30
C ILE A 251 -2.97 2.07 -13.39
N ILE A 252 -4.13 2.41 -12.82
CA ILE A 252 -4.92 1.52 -11.96
C ILE A 252 -6.34 1.46 -12.50
N ASP A 253 -6.81 0.25 -12.78
CA ASP A 253 -8.15 0.00 -13.33
C ASP A 253 -8.48 0.91 -14.53
N GLY A 254 -7.46 1.13 -15.38
CA GLY A 254 -7.55 1.92 -16.62
C GLY A 254 -7.39 3.44 -16.42
N VAL A 255 -7.12 3.92 -15.21
CA VAL A 255 -7.02 5.36 -14.90
C VAL A 255 -5.59 5.74 -14.51
N LEU A 256 -5.02 6.76 -15.16
CA LEU A 256 -3.72 7.33 -14.82
C LEU A 256 -3.84 8.18 -13.55
N VAL A 257 -3.14 7.79 -12.50
CA VAL A 257 -3.20 8.43 -11.18
C VAL A 257 -2.76 9.91 -11.23
N TYR A 258 -1.77 10.24 -12.04
CA TYR A 258 -1.31 11.62 -12.22
C TYR A 258 -2.43 12.55 -12.69
N ASP A 259 -3.22 12.11 -13.67
CA ASP A 259 -4.32 12.91 -14.22
C ASP A 259 -5.43 13.12 -13.20
N VAL A 260 -5.72 12.12 -12.37
CA VAL A 260 -6.67 12.25 -11.26
C VAL A 260 -6.20 13.34 -10.30
N ARG A 261 -4.95 13.25 -9.82
CA ARG A 261 -4.39 14.23 -8.87
C ARG A 261 -4.35 15.64 -9.44
N ARG A 262 -4.00 15.78 -10.72
CA ARG A 262 -4.01 17.07 -11.41
C ARG A 262 -5.43 17.65 -11.52
N LYS A 263 -6.43 16.84 -11.91
CA LYS A 263 -7.85 17.26 -11.94
C LYS A 263 -8.35 17.67 -10.56
N VAL A 264 -8.01 16.91 -9.51
CA VAL A 264 -8.35 17.28 -8.12
C VAL A 264 -7.73 18.63 -7.75
N GLY A 265 -6.50 18.92 -8.16
CA GLY A 265 -5.90 20.24 -7.97
C GLY A 265 -6.70 21.37 -8.63
N GLN A 266 -7.23 21.15 -9.82
CA GLN A 266 -8.13 22.11 -10.49
C GLN A 266 -9.43 22.32 -9.70
N LYS A 267 -10.05 21.22 -9.24
CA LYS A 267 -11.27 21.26 -8.42
C LYS A 267 -11.07 22.00 -7.09
N LEU A 268 -9.94 21.85 -6.43
CA LEU A 268 -9.59 22.56 -5.21
C LEU A 268 -9.63 24.09 -5.39
N TYR A 269 -9.17 24.60 -6.54
CA TYR A 269 -9.32 26.01 -6.84
C TYR A 269 -10.77 26.40 -7.14
N GLU A 270 -11.49 25.59 -7.91
CA GLU A 270 -12.90 25.86 -8.26
C GLU A 270 -13.80 25.92 -7.03
N GLU A 271 -13.58 25.02 -6.05
CA GLU A 271 -14.36 24.96 -4.81
C GLU A 271 -14.02 26.10 -3.83
N ASN A 272 -12.74 26.48 -3.73
CA ASN A 272 -12.32 27.48 -2.75
C ASN A 272 -11.14 28.33 -3.28
N PRO A 273 -11.41 29.31 -4.17
CA PRO A 273 -10.38 30.16 -4.73
C PRO A 273 -9.80 31.11 -3.67
N VAL A 274 -8.50 31.39 -3.77
CA VAL A 274 -7.80 32.39 -2.95
C VAL A 274 -6.90 33.24 -3.83
N VAL A 275 -6.61 34.46 -3.36
CA VAL A 275 -5.58 35.30 -3.95
C VAL A 275 -4.26 35.06 -3.22
N ALA A 276 -3.24 34.67 -3.96
CA ALA A 276 -1.92 34.39 -3.42
C ALA A 276 -0.82 34.73 -4.42
N ASP A 277 0.41 34.88 -3.93
CA ASP A 277 1.58 35.19 -4.77
C ASP A 277 2.10 33.95 -5.52
N SER A 278 1.95 32.76 -4.93
CA SER A 278 2.41 31.50 -5.52
C SER A 278 1.67 30.28 -4.99
N VAL A 279 1.73 29.20 -5.78
CA VAL A 279 1.32 27.84 -5.38
C VAL A 279 2.59 27.02 -5.16
N CYS A 280 2.69 26.32 -4.05
CA CYS A 280 3.73 25.33 -3.84
C CYS A 280 3.14 24.00 -3.37
N SER A 281 3.89 22.91 -3.57
CA SER A 281 3.51 21.57 -3.12
C SER A 281 4.24 21.18 -1.85
N LEU A 282 3.63 20.29 -1.07
CA LEU A 282 4.38 19.42 -0.19
C LEU A 282 4.98 18.29 -1.05
N PRO A 283 6.31 18.25 -1.23
CA PRO A 283 6.91 17.28 -2.13
C PRO A 283 7.01 15.88 -1.46
N ASP A 284 6.78 14.75 -2.17
CA ASP A 284 6.52 14.69 -3.62
C ASP A 284 5.02 14.51 -3.92
N SER A 285 4.22 14.05 -2.93
CA SER A 285 2.82 13.62 -3.08
C SER A 285 1.87 14.75 -3.51
N GLY A 286 2.08 15.97 -3.00
CA GLY A 286 1.29 17.14 -3.32
C GLY A 286 1.56 17.75 -4.71
N THR A 287 2.60 17.30 -5.44
CA THR A 287 3.09 18.01 -6.62
C THR A 287 2.07 18.03 -7.78
N ALA A 288 1.48 16.88 -8.12
CA ALA A 288 0.50 16.82 -9.21
C ALA A 288 -0.75 17.67 -8.91
N TYR A 289 -1.19 17.68 -7.66
CA TYR A 289 -2.28 18.53 -7.18
C TYR A 289 -1.95 20.03 -7.32
N ALA A 290 -0.75 20.41 -6.88
CA ALA A 290 -0.30 21.81 -6.93
C ALA A 290 -0.18 22.31 -8.37
N ILE A 291 0.30 21.49 -9.28
CA ILE A 291 0.33 21.79 -10.72
C ILE A 291 -1.09 22.02 -11.24
N GLY A 292 -2.04 21.13 -10.95
CA GLY A 292 -3.43 21.28 -11.35
C GLY A 292 -4.08 22.55 -10.79
N TYR A 293 -3.82 22.87 -9.51
CA TYR A 293 -4.28 24.11 -8.87
C TYR A 293 -3.69 25.35 -9.57
N ALA A 294 -2.38 25.38 -9.81
CA ALA A 294 -1.70 26.50 -10.48
C ALA A 294 -2.20 26.71 -11.92
N GLU A 295 -2.42 25.62 -12.66
CA GLU A 295 -2.97 25.69 -14.02
C GLU A 295 -4.35 26.34 -14.05
N ARG A 296 -5.21 26.02 -13.09
CA ARG A 296 -6.59 26.49 -13.04
C ARG A 296 -6.69 27.91 -12.49
N SER A 297 -5.91 28.21 -11.45
CA SER A 297 -5.89 29.52 -10.78
C SER A 297 -5.12 30.60 -11.55
N LYS A 298 -4.20 30.19 -12.43
CA LYS A 298 -3.20 31.07 -13.08
C LYS A 298 -2.19 31.69 -12.09
N ILE A 299 -2.17 31.24 -10.83
CA ILE A 299 -1.15 31.61 -9.86
C ILE A 299 0.11 30.76 -10.17
N PRO A 300 1.32 31.37 -10.23
CA PRO A 300 2.52 30.63 -10.61
C PRO A 300 2.85 29.53 -9.61
N PHE A 301 3.23 28.33 -10.13
CA PHE A 301 3.79 27.26 -9.31
C PHE A 301 5.26 27.59 -8.99
N VAL A 302 5.63 27.57 -7.71
CA VAL A 302 6.98 27.88 -7.22
C VAL A 302 7.38 26.84 -6.18
N GLU A 303 8.50 26.14 -6.38
CA GLU A 303 9.05 25.25 -5.36
C GLU A 303 9.56 26.06 -4.18
N SER A 304 8.76 26.18 -3.14
CA SER A 304 9.12 26.91 -1.90
C SER A 304 9.55 25.96 -0.77
N LEU A 305 9.40 24.66 -0.97
CA LEU A 305 9.85 23.58 -0.09
C LEU A 305 10.71 22.60 -0.89
N MET A 306 11.93 22.36 -0.43
CA MET A 306 12.85 21.42 -1.05
C MET A 306 13.00 20.16 -0.20
N LYS A 307 12.75 18.98 -0.79
CA LYS A 307 12.96 17.70 -0.13
C LYS A 307 14.40 17.21 -0.29
N ASN A 308 15.04 16.87 0.83
CA ASN A 308 16.32 16.17 0.78
C ASN A 308 16.10 14.71 0.36
N ARG A 309 16.42 14.39 -0.90
CA ARG A 309 16.24 13.06 -1.50
C ARG A 309 17.22 12.01 -0.96
N TYR A 310 18.29 12.42 -0.31
CA TYR A 310 19.32 11.54 0.25
C TYR A 310 19.03 11.09 1.67
N MET A 311 18.00 11.63 2.32
CA MET A 311 17.54 11.17 3.63
C MET A 311 16.50 10.06 3.49
N GLY A 312 16.81 8.90 4.06
CA GLY A 312 15.87 7.80 4.26
C GLY A 312 14.76 8.13 5.28
N ARG A 313 13.99 7.12 5.67
CA ARG A 313 12.92 7.27 6.68
C ARG A 313 13.48 7.65 8.05
N THR A 314 12.87 8.66 8.69
CA THR A 314 13.24 9.21 10.00
C THR A 314 12.62 8.45 11.20
N PHE A 315 11.97 7.31 10.97
CA PHE A 315 11.25 6.56 12.02
C PHE A 315 12.15 5.85 13.03
N ILE A 316 13.45 5.75 12.76
CA ILE A 316 14.43 5.03 13.61
C ILE A 316 15.01 5.92 14.73
N MET A 317 14.60 7.20 14.81
CA MET A 317 15.13 8.10 15.83
C MET A 317 14.40 7.91 17.18
N PRO A 318 15.13 7.57 18.26
CA PRO A 318 14.55 7.16 19.54
C PRO A 318 13.82 8.26 20.30
N THR A 319 14.15 9.53 20.08
CA THR A 319 13.54 10.64 20.83
C THR A 319 12.68 11.57 19.97
N GLN A 320 11.67 12.21 20.61
CA GLN A 320 10.82 13.22 19.97
C GLN A 320 11.66 14.37 19.38
N LYS A 321 12.70 14.81 20.08
CA LYS A 321 13.58 15.92 19.70
C LYS A 321 14.45 15.58 18.48
N GLU A 322 14.85 14.33 18.33
CA GLU A 322 15.59 13.86 17.15
C GLU A 322 14.67 13.69 15.94
N ARG A 323 13.46 13.18 16.14
CA ARG A 323 12.41 13.16 15.10
C ARG A 323 12.09 14.57 14.62
N GLU A 324 12.17 15.56 15.51
CA GLU A 324 11.99 16.96 15.16
C GLU A 324 13.12 17.53 14.32
N LYS A 325 14.35 17.25 14.64
CA LYS A 325 15.52 17.62 13.82
C LYS A 325 15.46 16.96 12.45
N ALA A 326 15.08 15.70 12.41
CA ALA A 326 15.02 14.90 11.18
C ALA A 326 14.01 15.46 10.14
N VAL A 327 12.87 16.02 10.56
CA VAL A 327 11.95 16.68 9.61
C VAL A 327 12.56 17.96 9.04
N ARG A 328 13.27 18.76 9.84
CA ARG A 328 13.99 19.96 9.35
C ARG A 328 15.06 19.61 8.30
N ILE A 329 15.74 18.46 8.47
CA ILE A 329 16.74 18.01 7.49
C ILE A 329 16.07 17.44 6.23
N LYS A 330 14.86 16.87 6.37
CA LYS A 330 14.11 16.24 5.25
C LYS A 330 13.43 17.26 4.34
N LEU A 331 12.94 18.37 4.90
CA LEU A 331 12.23 19.42 4.17
C LEU A 331 12.85 20.78 4.54
N ASN A 332 13.31 21.52 3.54
CA ASN A 332 13.90 22.83 3.72
C ASN A 332 13.07 23.90 3.02
N PRO A 333 12.50 24.89 3.74
CA PRO A 333 11.88 26.06 3.14
C PRO A 333 12.91 26.92 2.42
N ILE A 334 12.52 27.57 1.33
CA ILE A 334 13.34 28.54 0.58
C ILE A 334 12.90 29.97 0.95
N PRO A 335 13.62 30.68 1.86
CA PRO A 335 13.17 31.98 2.36
C PRO A 335 12.96 33.01 1.26
N ALA A 336 13.76 33.00 0.19
CA ALA A 336 13.62 33.93 -0.94
C ALA A 336 12.25 33.79 -1.65
N HIS A 337 11.63 32.63 -1.61
CA HIS A 337 10.32 32.37 -2.22
C HIS A 337 9.15 32.63 -1.25
N LEU A 338 9.43 32.75 0.06
CA LEU A 338 8.42 32.82 1.12
C LEU A 338 8.31 34.21 1.76
N LYS A 339 9.42 34.95 1.89
CA LYS A 339 9.45 36.20 2.67
C LYS A 339 8.43 37.24 2.19
N GLY A 340 7.48 37.57 3.07
CA GLY A 340 6.39 38.53 2.83
C GLY A 340 5.30 38.05 1.89
N LYS A 341 5.35 36.76 1.42
CA LYS A 341 4.44 36.21 0.43
C LYS A 341 3.23 35.53 1.06
N SER A 342 2.10 35.59 0.32
CA SER A 342 0.93 34.76 0.51
C SER A 342 1.06 33.52 -0.39
N VAL A 343 1.01 32.31 0.19
CA VAL A 343 1.33 31.07 -0.52
C VAL A 343 0.20 30.05 -0.36
N VAL A 344 -0.20 29.43 -1.47
CA VAL A 344 -1.03 28.23 -1.44
C VAL A 344 -0.14 27.02 -1.29
N LEU A 345 -0.26 26.30 -0.17
CA LEU A 345 0.42 25.04 0.07
C LEU A 345 -0.52 23.88 -0.21
N VAL A 346 -0.16 23.02 -1.18
CA VAL A 346 -0.99 21.88 -1.59
C VAL A 346 -0.38 20.57 -1.12
N ASP A 347 -1.20 19.74 -0.48
CA ASP A 347 -0.83 18.40 -0.02
C ASP A 347 -1.90 17.38 -0.43
N ASP A 348 -1.57 16.08 -0.38
CA ASP A 348 -2.51 15.00 -0.71
C ASP A 348 -3.56 14.77 0.39
N SER A 349 -3.15 14.74 1.66
CA SER A 349 -4.03 14.38 2.79
C SER A 349 -3.51 14.89 4.13
N ILE A 350 -4.42 15.05 5.10
CA ILE A 350 -4.08 15.28 6.51
C ILE A 350 -4.65 14.12 7.35
N VAL A 351 -3.76 13.40 8.05
CA VAL A 351 -4.15 12.30 8.94
C VAL A 351 -4.13 12.74 10.41
N ARG A 352 -2.95 12.96 10.99
CA ARG A 352 -2.77 13.42 12.38
C ARG A 352 -2.56 14.94 12.52
N GLY A 353 -2.27 15.63 11.44
CA GLY A 353 -2.02 17.07 11.40
C GLY A 353 -0.67 17.53 11.96
N THR A 354 0.09 16.67 12.63
CA THR A 354 1.40 17.00 13.21
C THR A 354 2.43 17.44 12.19
N THR A 355 2.47 16.75 11.04
CA THR A 355 3.36 17.08 9.92
C THR A 355 2.98 18.41 9.30
N SER A 356 1.69 18.62 8.98
CA SER A 356 1.19 19.85 8.37
C SER A 356 1.44 21.08 9.26
N ARG A 357 1.13 20.99 10.56
CA ARG A 357 1.41 22.06 11.53
C ARG A 357 2.89 22.44 11.54
N ARG A 358 3.78 21.45 11.52
CA ARG A 358 5.21 21.68 11.57
C ARG A 358 5.73 22.36 10.31
N ILE A 359 5.26 21.92 9.13
CA ILE A 359 5.65 22.51 7.85
C ILE A 359 5.16 23.97 7.78
N ILE A 360 3.93 24.23 8.18
CA ILE A 360 3.40 25.59 8.24
C ILE A 360 4.23 26.47 9.17
N THR A 361 4.62 25.95 10.34
CA THR A 361 5.51 26.68 11.27
C THR A 361 6.86 27.01 10.62
N MET A 362 7.49 26.03 9.95
CA MET A 362 8.78 26.25 9.25
C MET A 362 8.66 27.28 8.12
N MET A 363 7.56 27.28 7.36
CA MET A 363 7.32 28.28 6.31
C MET A 363 7.09 29.68 6.89
N ARG A 364 6.42 29.81 8.04
CA ARG A 364 6.25 31.10 8.75
C ARG A 364 7.59 31.60 9.30
N GLU A 365 8.41 30.73 9.89
CA GLU A 365 9.78 31.05 10.33
C GLU A 365 10.65 31.53 9.16
N ALA A 366 10.43 30.99 7.95
CA ALA A 366 11.08 31.44 6.71
C ALA A 366 10.50 32.74 6.13
N GLY A 367 9.47 33.33 6.76
CA GLY A 367 8.91 34.63 6.46
C GLY A 367 7.63 34.65 5.62
N ALA A 368 6.95 33.52 5.44
CA ALA A 368 5.66 33.50 4.77
C ALA A 368 4.62 34.35 5.56
N ARG A 369 3.91 35.26 4.86
CA ARG A 369 2.88 36.11 5.44
C ARG A 369 1.60 35.34 5.67
N GLU A 370 1.13 34.61 4.65
CA GLU A 370 -0.08 33.80 4.67
C GLU A 370 0.21 32.44 4.06
N ILE A 371 -0.44 31.40 4.62
CA ILE A 371 -0.34 30.03 4.12
C ILE A 371 -1.74 29.47 3.99
N HIS A 372 -2.20 29.29 2.76
CA HIS A 372 -3.48 28.75 2.40
C HIS A 372 -3.33 27.26 2.09
N MET A 373 -3.74 26.40 3.04
CA MET A 373 -3.61 24.94 2.88
C MET A 373 -4.74 24.39 2.00
N ARG A 374 -4.38 23.57 1.01
CA ARG A 374 -5.30 22.89 0.09
C ARG A 374 -4.99 21.41 0.06
N ILE A 375 -6.01 20.57 0.30
CA ILE A 375 -5.85 19.15 0.52
C ILE A 375 -6.57 18.34 -0.56
N GLY A 376 -5.82 17.49 -1.27
CA GLY A 376 -6.30 16.65 -2.37
C GLY A 376 -7.20 15.50 -1.96
N SER A 377 -7.47 15.33 -0.67
CA SER A 377 -8.45 14.38 -0.16
C SER A 377 -9.54 15.08 0.63
N PRO A 378 -10.75 14.52 0.70
CA PRO A 378 -11.70 14.85 1.75
C PRO A 378 -11.09 14.54 3.14
N ALA A 379 -11.65 15.12 4.19
CA ALA A 379 -11.21 14.86 5.56
C ALA A 379 -11.30 13.36 5.90
N ILE A 380 -10.20 12.82 6.45
CA ILE A 380 -10.13 11.41 6.87
C ILE A 380 -10.78 11.29 8.25
N LYS A 381 -11.91 10.58 8.33
CA LYS A 381 -12.78 10.51 9.52
C LYS A 381 -12.81 9.15 10.19
N ALA A 382 -12.33 8.11 9.50
CA ALA A 382 -12.38 6.73 10.01
C ALA A 382 -11.09 5.97 9.69
N PRO A 383 -10.70 4.96 10.51
CA PRO A 383 -9.56 4.12 10.25
C PRO A 383 -9.79 3.24 9.01
N CYS A 384 -8.74 2.61 8.50
CA CYS A 384 -8.85 1.64 7.42
C CYS A 384 -8.72 0.22 7.95
N TYR A 385 -9.71 -0.63 7.69
CA TYR A 385 -9.70 -2.06 7.99
C TYR A 385 -9.27 -2.93 6.80
N LEU A 386 -9.01 -2.30 5.65
CA LEU A 386 -8.79 -2.96 4.37
C LEU A 386 -7.35 -2.76 3.86
N GLY A 387 -6.38 -2.68 4.80
CA GLY A 387 -4.94 -2.79 4.51
C GLY A 387 -4.18 -1.48 4.30
N VAL A 388 -4.78 -0.30 4.53
CA VAL A 388 -4.03 0.95 4.72
C VAL A 388 -3.75 1.09 6.21
N ASP A 389 -2.50 1.36 6.59
CA ASP A 389 -2.19 1.69 7.97
C ASP A 389 -2.67 3.11 8.29
N MET A 390 -3.88 3.19 8.80
CA MET A 390 -4.46 4.41 9.31
C MET A 390 -4.62 4.28 10.83
N PRO A 391 -4.34 5.38 11.56
CA PRO A 391 -4.44 5.39 13.02
C PRO A 391 -5.89 5.15 13.48
N THR A 392 -6.03 4.98 14.80
CA THR A 392 -7.36 4.91 15.45
C THR A 392 -8.12 6.22 15.24
N ARG A 393 -9.43 6.22 15.52
CA ARG A 393 -10.27 7.43 15.35
C ARG A 393 -9.76 8.61 16.17
N GLU A 394 -9.28 8.34 17.38
CA GLU A 394 -8.80 9.35 18.34
C GLU A 394 -7.58 10.09 17.80
N GLU A 395 -6.74 9.43 17.03
CA GLU A 395 -5.54 10.01 16.42
C GLU A 395 -5.83 10.79 15.12
N LEU A 396 -7.01 10.61 14.51
CA LEU A 396 -7.41 11.33 13.30
C LEU A 396 -7.77 12.78 13.65
N ILE A 397 -7.05 13.73 13.05
CA ILE A 397 -7.27 15.15 13.35
C ILE A 397 -8.69 15.63 13.00
N ALA A 398 -9.31 15.06 11.98
CA ALA A 398 -10.65 15.42 11.52
C ALA A 398 -11.76 14.60 12.21
N ASN A 399 -11.44 13.73 13.17
CA ASN A 399 -12.44 13.01 13.94
C ASN A 399 -13.23 13.97 14.81
N ASN A 400 -14.55 14.03 14.61
CA ASN A 400 -15.47 14.92 15.33
C ASN A 400 -15.08 16.41 15.33
N ARG A 401 -14.31 16.85 14.32
CA ARG A 401 -13.90 18.25 14.18
C ARG A 401 -14.37 18.82 12.83
N ILE A 402 -14.79 20.08 12.85
CA ILE A 402 -15.05 20.85 11.63
C ILE A 402 -13.73 21.34 11.02
N GLU A 403 -13.74 21.69 9.76
CA GLU A 403 -12.56 22.14 9.01
C GLU A 403 -11.85 23.33 9.69
N GLU A 404 -12.60 24.23 10.28
CA GLU A 404 -12.08 25.42 10.98
C GLU A 404 -11.26 25.04 12.24
N GLU A 405 -11.68 24.03 12.98
CA GLU A 405 -10.93 23.51 14.15
C GLU A 405 -9.63 22.81 13.72
N VAL A 406 -9.68 22.07 12.60
CA VAL A 406 -8.49 21.49 11.99
C VAL A 406 -7.52 22.58 11.52
N ARG A 407 -8.04 23.63 10.85
CA ARG A 407 -7.27 24.81 10.43
C ARG A 407 -6.51 25.45 11.60
N HIS A 408 -7.21 25.69 12.70
CA HIS A 408 -6.60 26.23 13.92
C HIS A 408 -5.50 25.31 14.49
N SER A 409 -5.77 24.02 14.52
CA SER A 409 -4.82 23.02 15.04
C SER A 409 -3.52 22.97 14.25
N ILE A 410 -3.57 23.15 12.92
CA ILE A 410 -2.38 23.18 12.05
C ILE A 410 -1.82 24.59 11.84
N THR A 411 -2.47 25.62 12.37
CA THR A 411 -2.08 27.04 12.27
C THR A 411 -2.05 27.63 10.85
N ALA A 412 -2.86 27.10 9.93
CA ALA A 412 -2.99 27.63 8.58
C ALA A 412 -3.82 28.93 8.54
N THR A 413 -3.56 29.79 7.55
CA THR A 413 -4.38 31.01 7.31
C THR A 413 -5.77 30.59 6.84
N THR A 414 -5.87 29.68 5.88
CA THR A 414 -7.11 28.99 5.48
C THR A 414 -6.82 27.53 5.25
N LEU A 415 -7.84 26.70 5.35
CA LEU A 415 -7.79 25.28 5.01
C LEU A 415 -8.99 24.93 4.13
N HIS A 416 -8.79 24.09 3.14
CA HIS A 416 -9.87 23.48 2.37
C HIS A 416 -9.48 22.08 1.91
N HIS A 417 -10.35 21.10 2.17
CA HIS A 417 -10.28 19.75 1.65
C HIS A 417 -11.16 19.65 0.41
N VAL A 418 -10.70 18.99 -0.64
CA VAL A 418 -11.56 18.72 -1.79
C VAL A 418 -12.82 17.97 -1.36
N SER A 419 -13.95 18.28 -1.97
CA SER A 419 -15.19 17.53 -1.72
C SER A 419 -15.08 16.08 -2.22
N LEU A 420 -15.82 15.18 -1.59
CA LEU A 420 -15.88 13.78 -2.04
C LEU A 420 -16.43 13.64 -3.46
N SER A 421 -17.40 14.48 -3.82
CA SER A 421 -17.99 14.52 -5.17
C SER A 421 -16.97 14.93 -6.22
N ALA A 422 -16.17 15.96 -5.98
CA ALA A 422 -15.13 16.42 -6.91
C ALA A 422 -14.00 15.38 -7.07
N LEU A 423 -13.62 14.70 -5.98
CA LEU A 423 -12.64 13.60 -6.06
C LEU A 423 -13.17 12.42 -6.90
N ILE A 424 -14.41 12.00 -6.70
CA ILE A 424 -15.07 10.94 -7.47
C ILE A 424 -15.15 11.33 -8.95
N GLU A 425 -15.57 12.57 -9.25
CA GLU A 425 -15.61 13.09 -10.61
C GLU A 425 -14.22 13.09 -11.27
N ALA A 426 -13.17 13.46 -10.53
CA ALA A 426 -11.80 13.45 -11.04
C ALA A 426 -11.28 12.03 -11.36
N ILE A 427 -11.66 11.03 -10.57
CA ILE A 427 -11.34 9.62 -10.80
C ILE A 427 -12.10 9.09 -12.02
N GLY A 428 -13.38 9.47 -12.17
CA GLY A 428 -14.22 9.07 -13.30
C GLY A 428 -14.95 7.74 -13.11
N PHE A 429 -15.04 7.23 -11.87
CA PHE A 429 -15.85 6.06 -11.52
C PHE A 429 -17.13 6.47 -10.80
N ASP A 430 -18.15 5.62 -10.86
CA ASP A 430 -19.31 5.77 -10.01
C ASP A 430 -18.93 5.59 -8.54
N ARG A 431 -19.59 6.36 -7.66
CA ARG A 431 -19.32 6.32 -6.21
C ARG A 431 -19.39 4.91 -5.61
N GLU A 432 -20.35 4.11 -6.07
CA GLU A 432 -20.56 2.74 -5.59
C GLU A 432 -19.46 1.76 -5.99
N ASN A 433 -18.63 2.11 -6.98
CA ASN A 433 -17.45 1.36 -7.39
C ASN A 433 -16.19 1.72 -6.62
N LEU A 434 -16.28 2.59 -5.61
CA LEU A 434 -15.15 3.06 -4.81
C LEU A 434 -15.34 2.73 -3.33
N CYS A 435 -14.27 2.22 -2.70
CA CYS A 435 -14.20 2.14 -1.23
C CYS A 435 -13.87 3.51 -0.66
N THR A 436 -14.83 4.12 0.02
CA THR A 436 -14.70 5.43 0.68
C THR A 436 -14.70 5.33 2.21
N GLY A 437 -14.48 4.13 2.77
CA GLY A 437 -14.64 3.86 4.21
C GLY A 437 -13.85 4.81 5.12
N CYS A 438 -12.59 5.11 4.79
CA CYS A 438 -11.76 6.04 5.57
C CYS A 438 -12.26 7.50 5.55
N LEU A 439 -13.05 7.88 4.54
CA LEU A 439 -13.59 9.23 4.38
C LEU A 439 -15.01 9.38 4.96
N THR A 440 -15.79 8.29 4.97
CA THR A 440 -17.23 8.31 5.29
C THR A 440 -17.61 7.47 6.51
N GLY A 441 -16.76 6.53 6.92
CA GLY A 441 -17.12 5.49 7.89
C GLY A 441 -17.96 4.34 7.33
N CYS A 442 -18.31 4.39 6.03
CA CYS A 442 -19.12 3.35 5.36
C CYS A 442 -18.21 2.46 4.50
N TYR A 443 -18.04 1.22 4.91
CA TYR A 443 -17.18 0.24 4.22
C TYR A 443 -17.99 -0.63 3.25
N PRO A 444 -17.36 -1.16 2.20
CA PRO A 444 -18.06 -1.99 1.20
C PRO A 444 -18.45 -3.39 1.69
N LEU A 445 -17.96 -3.77 2.86
CA LEU A 445 -18.25 -5.04 3.54
C LEU A 445 -18.49 -4.80 5.03
N HIS A 446 -19.15 -5.74 5.70
CA HIS A 446 -19.40 -5.66 7.13
C HIS A 446 -18.10 -5.78 7.92
N ILE A 447 -17.90 -4.89 8.88
CA ILE A 447 -16.77 -4.86 9.80
C ILE A 447 -17.33 -4.83 11.23
N GLU A 448 -16.92 -5.77 12.05
CA GLU A 448 -17.41 -5.92 13.45
C GLU A 448 -16.88 -4.84 14.40
N GLY A 449 -16.82 -3.58 13.94
CA GLY A 449 -16.43 -2.42 14.75
C GLY A 449 -14.92 -2.23 14.88
N GLU A 450 -14.54 -1.10 15.47
CA GLU A 450 -13.12 -0.69 15.65
C GLU A 450 -12.36 -1.61 16.62
N GLN A 451 -13.06 -2.24 17.54
CA GLN A 451 -12.49 -3.19 18.50
C GLN A 451 -11.84 -4.42 17.84
N ALA A 452 -12.24 -4.78 16.62
CA ALA A 452 -11.64 -5.89 15.89
C ALA A 452 -10.15 -5.64 15.55
N LYS A 453 -9.78 -4.41 15.23
CA LYS A 453 -8.36 -4.05 14.96
C LYS A 453 -7.55 -3.99 16.27
N MET A 454 -8.11 -3.51 17.34
CA MET A 454 -7.48 -3.50 18.67
C MET A 454 -7.28 -4.91 19.22
N ARG A 455 -8.27 -5.80 19.12
CA ARG A 455 -8.14 -7.20 19.54
C ARG A 455 -7.06 -7.97 18.79
N GLN A 456 -6.82 -7.68 17.52
CA GLN A 456 -5.70 -8.27 16.76
C GLN A 456 -4.34 -7.83 17.33
N VAL A 457 -4.20 -6.58 17.74
CA VAL A 457 -2.95 -6.05 18.33
C VAL A 457 -2.72 -6.63 19.72
N GLU A 458 -3.74 -6.64 20.57
CA GLU A 458 -3.67 -7.20 21.94
C GLU A 458 -3.39 -8.70 21.93
N PHE A 459 -4.02 -9.47 21.05
CA PHE A 459 -3.79 -10.91 20.91
C PHE A 459 -2.35 -11.24 20.43
N ILE A 460 -1.78 -10.38 19.61
CA ILE A 460 -0.38 -10.48 19.16
C ILE A 460 0.58 -10.27 20.33
N ASP A 461 0.35 -9.27 21.17
CA ASP A 461 1.22 -8.97 22.33
C ASP A 461 1.15 -10.04 23.41
N GLU A 462 -0.05 -10.52 23.77
CA GLU A 462 -0.22 -11.56 24.79
C GLU A 462 0.36 -12.92 24.37
N THR A 463 0.15 -13.32 23.14
CA THR A 463 0.69 -14.60 22.60
C THR A 463 2.21 -14.56 22.49
N TYR A 464 2.79 -13.38 22.27
CA TYR A 464 4.25 -13.19 22.15
C TYR A 464 4.94 -13.16 23.50
N GLN A 465 4.34 -12.47 24.49
CA GLN A 465 4.86 -12.46 25.85
C GLN A 465 4.80 -13.84 26.51
N SER A 466 3.76 -14.62 26.25
CA SER A 466 3.66 -16.00 26.76
C SER A 466 4.70 -16.94 26.14
N LYS A 467 5.08 -16.76 24.85
CA LYS A 467 6.14 -17.55 24.19
C LYS A 467 7.55 -17.15 24.63
N LEU A 468 7.81 -15.87 24.91
CA LEU A 468 9.09 -15.41 25.47
C LEU A 468 9.32 -15.97 26.86
N VAL A 469 8.28 -15.97 27.71
CA VAL A 469 8.35 -16.54 29.08
C VAL A 469 8.58 -18.07 29.06
N SER A 470 8.06 -18.77 28.07
CA SER A 470 8.31 -20.23 27.92
C SER A 470 9.72 -20.56 27.41
N PHE A 471 10.31 -19.69 26.59
CA PHE A 471 11.68 -19.87 26.06
C PHE A 471 12.76 -19.62 27.11
N ASP A 472 12.55 -18.64 28.00
CA ASP A 472 13.47 -18.39 29.14
C ASP A 472 13.39 -19.45 30.24
N ALA A 473 12.29 -20.22 30.32
CA ALA A 473 12.12 -21.31 31.28
C ALA A 473 12.76 -22.64 30.82
N GLU A 474 13.14 -22.79 29.55
CA GLU A 474 13.84 -23.97 29.01
C GLU A 474 15.38 -23.80 28.96
N ILE A 475 15.90 -22.62 29.35
CA ILE A 475 17.36 -22.32 29.36
C ILE A 475 17.92 -22.22 30.80
N THR A 476 17.09 -22.35 31.82
CA THR A 476 17.50 -22.50 33.21
C THR A 476 17.26 -23.93 33.71
#